data_17e898215c9068a9c436f1592469f504
#
_entry.id   17e898215c9068a9c436f1592469f504
#
_cell.length_a   1.000
_cell.length_b   1.000
_cell.length_c   1.000
_cell.angle_alpha   90.00
_cell.angle_beta   90.00
_cell.angle_gamma   90.00
#
_symmetry.space_group_name_H-M   'P 1'
#
loop_
_entity.id
_entity.type
_entity.pdbx_description
1 polymer ?
#
loop_
_entity_poly.entity_id
_entity_poly.type
_entity_poly.pdbx_seq_one_letter_code
_entity_poly.pdbx_strand_id
1 'polypeptide(L)'
;LTAATALIFTAMSGAGPVIMVAQIAIPLLLSAGIEPIVAASLVLFGLNIGLLFNVSQYQIYVDTIGMDMEVIKTSSIVMGLICVVVTVAYILINVNKKTVRSTWAMNAGTNSKKVNPVAMLMPLLPIVLVFFFKWNAETSLVVAIIVTALITNPSSSIQVLSSSMVEGIKDVAGVIGLMIGIGILLNGVAAQKTSALMQPIISVILPSNPIMYIVIFTVLSPLALYRGPLNMYGLGSGLANIFLTAGKLSAPAVGMALRSTSVVQCVSDPTNTQNVIVADYAKVDVNDILKSTLPYTMVMALGILIYAAVALF
;
A
#
# COMPACT_ATOMS: atom_id res chain seq x y z
N LEU A 1 16.59 -8.37 -2.26
CA LEU A 1 15.69 -8.27 -1.12
C LEU A 1 14.47 -7.42 -1.44
N THR A 2 14.58 -6.19 -1.96
CA THR A 2 13.45 -5.32 -2.35
C THR A 2 12.48 -6.04 -3.30
N ALA A 3 12.97 -6.75 -4.32
CA ALA A 3 12.13 -7.55 -5.21
C ALA A 3 11.44 -8.72 -4.49
N ALA A 4 12.13 -9.39 -3.58
CA ALA A 4 11.53 -10.45 -2.77
C ALA A 4 10.44 -9.90 -1.84
N THR A 5 10.66 -8.74 -1.22
CA THR A 5 9.64 -8.01 -0.46
C THR A 5 8.43 -7.70 -1.33
N ALA A 6 8.64 -7.19 -2.55
CA ALA A 6 7.55 -6.91 -3.47
C ALA A 6 6.72 -8.17 -3.78
N LEU A 7 7.37 -9.29 -4.10
CA LEU A 7 6.67 -10.56 -4.35
C LEU A 7 5.82 -11.01 -3.17
N ILE A 8 6.32 -10.91 -1.94
CA ILE A 8 5.57 -11.29 -0.74
C ILE A 8 4.31 -10.42 -0.59
N PHE A 9 4.44 -9.11 -0.77
CA PHE A 9 3.33 -8.17 -0.57
C PHE A 9 2.31 -8.13 -1.72
N THR A 10 2.58 -8.78 -2.85
CA THR A 10 1.51 -9.05 -3.83
C THR A 10 0.42 -9.97 -3.27
N ALA A 11 0.78 -10.86 -2.36
CA ALA A 11 -0.10 -11.88 -1.81
C ALA A 11 -0.52 -11.59 -0.37
N MET A 12 0.28 -10.83 0.39
CA MET A 12 0.10 -10.60 1.81
C MET A 12 -0.01 -9.10 2.10
N SER A 13 -0.70 -8.74 3.18
CA SER A 13 -0.79 -7.37 3.69
C SER A 13 -0.98 -7.38 5.20
N GLY A 14 -0.80 -6.22 5.85
CA GLY A 14 -0.95 -6.11 7.30
C GLY A 14 0.35 -6.16 8.08
N ALA A 15 0.27 -5.96 9.40
CA ALA A 15 1.42 -5.82 10.29
C ALA A 15 2.25 -7.10 10.42
N GLY A 16 1.62 -8.27 10.48
CA GLY A 16 2.30 -9.55 10.63
C GLY A 16 3.34 -9.83 9.54
N PRO A 17 2.98 -9.80 8.24
CA PRO A 17 3.93 -9.92 7.14
C PRO A 17 5.02 -8.86 7.14
N VAL A 18 4.72 -7.62 7.55
CA VAL A 18 5.73 -6.55 7.66
C VAL A 18 6.77 -6.90 8.72
N ILE A 19 6.35 -7.38 9.88
CA ILE A 19 7.25 -7.83 10.95
C ILE A 19 8.16 -8.96 10.44
N MET A 20 7.58 -9.97 9.81
CA MET A 20 8.34 -11.12 9.28
C MET A 20 9.40 -10.69 8.25
N VAL A 21 9.02 -9.83 7.31
CA VAL A 21 9.94 -9.33 6.28
C VAL A 21 11.00 -8.42 6.89
N ALA A 22 10.63 -7.51 7.79
CA ALA A 22 11.56 -6.58 8.42
C ALA A 22 12.62 -7.33 9.25
N GLN A 23 12.21 -8.36 10.02
CA GLN A 23 13.12 -9.19 10.82
C GLN A 23 14.21 -9.87 9.99
N ILE A 24 13.94 -10.18 8.72
CA ILE A 24 14.89 -10.86 7.83
C ILE A 24 15.61 -9.86 6.93
N ALA A 25 14.86 -8.99 6.26
CA ALA A 25 15.40 -8.10 5.24
C ALA A 25 16.30 -7.01 5.82
N ILE A 26 15.92 -6.40 6.95
CA ILE A 26 16.71 -5.31 7.55
C ILE A 26 18.09 -5.79 7.97
N PRO A 27 18.26 -6.86 8.80
CA PRO A 27 19.59 -7.35 9.16
C PRO A 27 20.43 -7.76 7.96
N LEU A 28 19.84 -8.37 6.93
CA LEU A 28 20.56 -8.75 5.71
C LEU A 28 21.06 -7.52 4.93
N LEU A 29 20.27 -6.45 4.82
CA LEU A 29 20.68 -5.21 4.17
C LEU A 29 21.78 -4.51 4.97
N LEU A 30 21.66 -4.46 6.29
CA LEU A 30 22.68 -3.90 7.17
C LEU A 30 23.99 -4.69 7.11
N SER A 31 23.93 -6.03 7.09
CA SER A 31 25.11 -6.88 6.95
C SER A 31 25.81 -6.73 5.59
N ALA A 32 25.07 -6.34 4.56
CA ALA A 32 25.62 -5.97 3.26
C ALA A 32 26.23 -4.55 3.22
N GLY A 33 26.26 -3.84 4.37
CA GLY A 33 26.84 -2.50 4.51
C GLY A 33 25.93 -1.37 4.04
N ILE A 34 24.63 -1.62 3.91
CA ILE A 34 23.65 -0.60 3.53
C ILE A 34 23.27 0.23 4.78
N GLU A 35 23.23 1.55 4.63
CA GLU A 35 22.83 2.46 5.72
C GLU A 35 21.40 2.14 6.22
N PRO A 36 21.12 2.22 7.53
CA PRO A 36 19.83 1.84 8.12
C PRO A 36 18.62 2.53 7.50
N ILE A 37 18.71 3.85 7.20
CA ILE A 37 17.61 4.60 6.55
C ILE A 37 17.35 4.06 5.14
N VAL A 38 18.43 3.76 4.40
CA VAL A 38 18.32 3.21 3.04
C VAL A 38 17.75 1.79 3.09
N ALA A 39 18.18 0.97 4.04
CA ALA A 39 17.68 -0.39 4.25
C ALA A 39 16.16 -0.38 4.54
N ALA A 40 15.73 0.49 5.46
CA ALA A 40 14.31 0.69 5.77
C ALA A 40 13.52 1.14 4.52
N SER A 41 14.04 2.14 3.80
CA SER A 41 13.40 2.65 2.58
C SER A 41 13.25 1.57 1.50
N LEU A 42 14.26 0.72 1.30
CA LEU A 42 14.22 -0.37 0.31
C LEU A 42 13.17 -1.43 0.63
N VAL A 43 12.94 -1.73 1.91
CA VAL A 43 11.86 -2.62 2.34
C VAL A 43 10.50 -1.97 2.05
N LEU A 44 10.34 -0.68 2.36
CA LEU A 44 9.08 0.05 2.12
C LEU A 44 8.79 0.24 0.62
N PHE A 45 9.79 0.51 -0.21
CA PHE A 45 9.60 0.54 -1.67
C PHE A 45 9.19 -0.82 -2.23
N GLY A 46 9.81 -1.90 -1.76
CA GLY A 46 9.41 -3.26 -2.13
C GLY A 46 7.97 -3.55 -1.72
N LEU A 47 7.61 -3.23 -0.49
CA LEU A 47 6.26 -3.38 0.04
C LEU A 47 5.24 -2.60 -0.81
N ASN A 48 5.52 -1.33 -1.12
CA ASN A 48 4.66 -0.51 -1.96
C ASN A 48 4.44 -1.12 -3.35
N ILE A 49 5.51 -1.56 -4.02
CA ILE A 49 5.41 -2.22 -5.34
C ILE A 49 4.52 -3.46 -5.24
N GLY A 50 4.70 -4.29 -4.20
CA GLY A 50 3.87 -5.48 -4.00
C GLY A 50 2.39 -5.14 -3.79
N LEU A 51 2.09 -4.17 -2.95
CA LEU A 51 0.71 -3.75 -2.67
C LEU A 51 -0.02 -3.20 -3.90
N LEU A 52 0.68 -2.67 -4.90
CA LEU A 52 0.06 -2.25 -6.17
C LEU A 52 -0.61 -3.42 -6.91
N PHE A 53 -0.18 -4.65 -6.66
CA PHE A 53 -0.73 -5.86 -7.28
C PHE A 53 -1.57 -6.69 -6.30
N ASN A 54 -1.73 -6.23 -5.07
CA ASN A 54 -2.48 -6.96 -4.04
C ASN A 54 -3.99 -6.82 -4.26
N VAL A 55 -4.66 -7.97 -4.33
CA VAL A 55 -6.11 -8.05 -4.64
C VAL A 55 -6.97 -7.32 -3.60
N SER A 56 -6.59 -7.36 -2.32
CA SER A 56 -7.32 -6.66 -1.27
C SER A 56 -7.30 -5.14 -1.45
N GLN A 57 -6.24 -4.60 -2.05
CA GLN A 57 -6.14 -3.18 -2.38
C GLN A 57 -7.05 -2.79 -3.55
N TYR A 58 -7.25 -3.69 -4.51
CA TYR A 58 -8.13 -3.45 -5.64
C TYR A 58 -9.58 -3.28 -5.21
N GLN A 59 -10.03 -4.15 -4.31
CA GLN A 59 -11.40 -4.16 -3.84
C GLN A 59 -11.82 -2.84 -3.19
N ILE A 60 -10.91 -2.20 -2.44
CA ILE A 60 -11.18 -0.89 -1.81
C ILE A 60 -11.55 0.17 -2.86
N TYR A 61 -10.86 0.20 -4.00
CA TYR A 61 -11.15 1.18 -5.06
C TYR A 61 -12.42 0.84 -5.84
N VAL A 62 -12.73 -0.45 -6.00
CA VAL A 62 -14.00 -0.89 -6.57
C VAL A 62 -15.16 -0.45 -5.68
N ASP A 63 -15.09 -0.75 -4.39
CA ASP A 63 -16.20 -0.52 -3.46
C ASP A 63 -16.40 0.96 -3.12
N THR A 64 -15.31 1.73 -3.02
CA THR A 64 -15.39 3.12 -2.57
C THR A 64 -15.58 4.12 -3.72
N ILE A 65 -14.99 3.85 -4.88
CA ILE A 65 -14.95 4.79 -6.01
C ILE A 65 -15.75 4.29 -7.20
N GLY A 66 -16.04 2.98 -7.25
CA GLY A 66 -16.70 2.37 -8.39
C GLY A 66 -15.78 2.19 -9.61
N MET A 67 -14.46 2.04 -9.37
CA MET A 67 -13.53 1.76 -10.46
C MET A 67 -13.76 0.37 -11.05
N ASP A 68 -13.62 0.25 -12.36
CA ASP A 68 -13.59 -1.06 -13.01
C ASP A 68 -12.34 -1.84 -12.64
N MET A 69 -12.49 -3.13 -12.33
CA MET A 69 -11.39 -4.03 -11.95
C MET A 69 -10.33 -4.15 -13.05
N GLU A 70 -10.71 -4.14 -14.32
CA GLU A 70 -9.77 -4.24 -15.45
C GLU A 70 -8.94 -2.95 -15.58
N VAL A 71 -9.54 -1.79 -15.33
CA VAL A 71 -8.83 -0.51 -15.28
C VAL A 71 -7.81 -0.50 -14.14
N ILE A 72 -8.19 -1.03 -12.97
CA ILE A 72 -7.29 -1.15 -11.82
C ILE A 72 -6.10 -2.05 -12.14
N LYS A 73 -6.33 -3.23 -12.73
CA LYS A 73 -5.27 -4.18 -13.09
C LYS A 73 -4.30 -3.58 -14.12
N THR A 74 -4.84 -3.01 -15.20
CA THR A 74 -4.02 -2.41 -16.27
C THR A 74 -3.19 -1.25 -15.74
N SER A 75 -3.80 -0.35 -14.97
CA SER A 75 -3.09 0.77 -14.35
C SER A 75 -2.04 0.32 -13.33
N SER A 76 -2.29 -0.79 -12.59
CA SER A 76 -1.30 -1.33 -11.64
C SER A 76 0.00 -1.74 -12.32
N ILE A 77 -0.06 -2.27 -13.55
CA ILE A 77 1.15 -2.62 -14.32
C ILE A 77 1.98 -1.38 -14.60
N VAL A 78 1.33 -0.31 -15.10
CA VAL A 78 2.04 0.95 -15.40
C VAL A 78 2.58 1.60 -14.13
N MET A 79 1.78 1.65 -13.07
CA MET A 79 2.21 2.15 -11.76
C MET A 79 3.41 1.35 -11.22
N GLY A 80 3.35 0.02 -11.31
CA GLY A 80 4.43 -0.87 -10.90
C GLY A 80 5.73 -0.57 -11.65
N LEU A 81 5.68 -0.40 -12.98
CA LEU A 81 6.83 -0.04 -13.79
C LEU A 81 7.43 1.31 -13.37
N ILE A 82 6.60 2.34 -13.17
CA ILE A 82 7.04 3.66 -12.70
C ILE A 82 7.73 3.53 -11.33
N CYS A 83 7.09 2.82 -10.39
CA CYS A 83 7.64 2.62 -9.06
C CYS A 83 8.96 1.84 -9.09
N VAL A 84 9.09 0.82 -9.93
CA VAL A 84 10.35 0.08 -10.11
C VAL A 84 11.45 0.98 -10.63
N VAL A 85 11.20 1.78 -11.67
CA VAL A 85 12.19 2.71 -12.25
C VAL A 85 12.68 3.70 -11.19
N VAL A 86 11.77 4.32 -10.45
CA VAL A 86 12.16 5.29 -9.41
C VAL A 86 12.87 4.61 -8.24
N THR A 87 12.46 3.38 -7.87
CA THR A 87 13.15 2.59 -6.82
C THR A 87 14.58 2.24 -7.27
N VAL A 88 14.79 1.86 -8.52
CA VAL A 88 16.14 1.62 -9.07
C VAL A 88 16.96 2.91 -9.04
N ALA A 89 16.38 4.06 -9.40
CA ALA A 89 17.06 5.35 -9.29
C ALA A 89 17.44 5.66 -7.83
N TYR A 90 16.53 5.39 -6.87
CA TYR A 90 16.82 5.53 -5.44
C TYR A 90 18.01 4.66 -5.02
N ILE A 91 18.04 3.39 -5.45
CA ILE A 91 19.15 2.46 -5.16
C ILE A 91 20.48 3.01 -5.71
N LEU A 92 20.50 3.39 -6.97
CA LEU A 92 21.72 3.89 -7.64
C LEU A 92 22.26 5.17 -6.98
N ILE A 93 21.38 6.05 -6.51
CA ILE A 93 21.78 7.30 -5.88
C ILE A 93 22.26 7.10 -4.43
N ASN A 94 21.56 6.28 -3.65
CA ASN A 94 21.75 6.22 -2.21
C ASN A 94 22.64 5.05 -1.77
N VAL A 95 22.62 3.91 -2.44
CA VAL A 95 23.45 2.76 -2.06
C VAL A 95 24.93 3.01 -2.39
N ASN A 96 25.23 3.65 -3.52
CA ASN A 96 26.63 3.93 -3.92
C ASN A 96 27.31 5.06 -3.14
N LYS A 97 26.54 5.95 -2.50
CA LYS A 97 27.09 7.12 -1.81
C LYS A 97 27.43 6.91 -0.34
N LYS A 98 26.86 5.90 0.30
CA LYS A 98 26.88 5.76 1.77
C LYS A 98 27.15 4.31 2.22
N THR A 99 28.07 3.62 1.57
CA THR A 99 28.49 2.29 2.03
C THR A 99 29.36 2.46 3.27
N VAL A 100 28.76 2.52 4.45
CA VAL A 100 29.48 2.41 5.71
C VAL A 100 29.69 0.91 5.97
N ARG A 101 30.96 0.48 5.96
CA ARG A 101 31.35 -0.87 6.40
C ARG A 101 31.18 -1.00 7.91
N SER A 102 29.95 -1.14 8.38
CA SER A 102 29.68 -1.54 9.75
C SER A 102 29.26 -3.01 9.76
N THR A 103 30.20 -3.87 10.17
CA THR A 103 29.99 -5.27 10.48
C THR A 103 29.10 -5.40 11.71
N TRP A 104 27.81 -5.28 11.56
CA TRP A 104 26.83 -5.68 12.58
C TRP A 104 26.29 -7.05 12.22
N ALA A 105 27.05 -8.09 12.62
CA ALA A 105 26.51 -9.44 12.63
C ALA A 105 25.53 -9.55 13.79
N MET A 106 24.24 -9.36 13.52
CA MET A 106 23.21 -9.81 14.46
C MET A 106 23.17 -11.32 14.43
N ASN A 107 23.36 -11.96 15.58
CA ASN A 107 23.11 -13.39 15.77
C ASN A 107 21.65 -13.67 15.41
N ALA A 108 21.42 -14.24 14.23
CA ALA A 108 20.13 -14.82 13.90
C ALA A 108 19.92 -16.01 14.83
N GLY A 109 19.02 -15.88 15.79
CA GLY A 109 18.62 -16.97 16.67
C GLY A 109 18.12 -18.14 15.83
N THR A 110 18.88 -19.22 15.81
CA THR A 110 18.61 -20.43 15.05
C THR A 110 17.52 -21.27 15.73
N ASN A 111 16.27 -20.83 15.64
CA ASN A 111 15.14 -21.71 15.85
C ASN A 111 14.35 -21.84 14.54
N SER A 112 14.98 -22.47 13.54
CA SER A 112 14.29 -22.79 12.29
C SER A 112 13.40 -24.02 12.51
N LYS A 113 12.12 -23.81 12.80
CA LYS A 113 11.13 -24.88 12.56
C LYS A 113 11.15 -25.20 11.06
N LYS A 114 11.22 -26.48 10.72
CA LYS A 114 11.11 -26.93 9.31
C LYS A 114 9.78 -26.48 8.77
N VAL A 115 9.79 -25.51 7.87
CA VAL A 115 8.58 -24.98 7.21
C VAL A 115 8.26 -25.87 6.02
N ASN A 116 6.99 -26.25 5.87
CA ASN A 116 6.54 -27.01 4.71
C ASN A 116 6.67 -26.13 3.44
N PRO A 117 7.45 -26.53 2.42
CA PRO A 117 7.66 -25.71 1.23
C PRO A 117 6.35 -25.43 0.46
N VAL A 118 5.37 -26.33 0.53
CA VAL A 118 4.05 -26.10 -0.08
C VAL A 118 3.30 -24.97 0.62
N ALA A 119 3.43 -24.86 1.95
CA ALA A 119 2.83 -23.77 2.70
C ALA A 119 3.39 -22.39 2.32
N MET A 120 4.66 -22.33 1.89
CA MET A 120 5.28 -21.08 1.42
C MET A 120 4.68 -20.57 0.08
N LEU A 121 4.08 -21.46 -0.71
CA LEU A 121 3.44 -21.10 -1.97
C LEU A 121 1.96 -20.70 -1.80
N MET A 122 1.35 -21.02 -0.66
CA MET A 122 -0.06 -20.74 -0.42
C MET A 122 -0.47 -19.25 -0.51
N PRO A 123 0.38 -18.28 -0.13
CA PRO A 123 0.07 -16.86 -0.34
C PRO A 123 -0.13 -16.46 -1.81
N LEU A 124 0.37 -17.25 -2.77
CA LEU A 124 0.14 -17.02 -4.20
C LEU A 124 -1.24 -17.53 -4.67
N LEU A 125 -1.88 -18.42 -3.91
CA LEU A 125 -3.16 -19.02 -4.29
C LEU A 125 -4.27 -17.99 -4.55
N PRO A 126 -4.51 -16.95 -3.73
CA PRO A 126 -5.51 -15.93 -4.03
C PRO A 126 -5.26 -15.20 -5.34
N ILE A 127 -3.97 -14.93 -5.65
CA ILE A 127 -3.57 -14.28 -6.90
C ILE A 127 -3.95 -15.16 -8.09
N VAL A 128 -3.63 -16.44 -8.03
CA VAL A 128 -3.98 -17.42 -9.08
C VAL A 128 -5.50 -17.47 -9.27
N LEU A 129 -6.26 -17.57 -8.18
CA LEU A 129 -7.72 -17.65 -8.26
C LEU A 129 -8.34 -16.39 -8.89
N VAL A 130 -7.85 -15.20 -8.54
CA VAL A 130 -8.38 -13.94 -9.10
C VAL A 130 -7.95 -13.75 -10.55
N PHE A 131 -6.69 -13.94 -10.89
CA PHE A 131 -6.17 -13.62 -12.22
C PHE A 131 -6.51 -14.68 -13.26
N PHE A 132 -6.44 -15.96 -12.91
CA PHE A 132 -6.68 -17.07 -13.87
C PHE A 132 -8.11 -17.55 -13.84
N PHE A 133 -8.72 -17.69 -12.66
CA PHE A 133 -10.06 -18.22 -12.52
C PHE A 133 -11.15 -17.15 -12.46
N LYS A 134 -10.74 -15.85 -12.43
CA LYS A 134 -11.68 -14.70 -12.40
C LYS A 134 -12.60 -14.69 -11.17
N TRP A 135 -12.18 -15.30 -10.07
CA TRP A 135 -12.93 -15.27 -8.83
C TRP A 135 -12.85 -13.88 -8.20
N ASN A 136 -13.83 -13.53 -7.37
CA ASN A 136 -13.73 -12.31 -6.58
C ASN A 136 -12.65 -12.45 -5.48
N ALA A 137 -12.12 -11.31 -5.04
CA ALA A 137 -11.00 -11.25 -4.10
C ALA A 137 -11.32 -11.92 -2.77
N GLU A 138 -12.50 -11.66 -2.23
CA GLU A 138 -12.94 -12.14 -0.93
C GLU A 138 -13.01 -13.67 -0.88
N THR A 139 -13.70 -14.28 -1.86
CA THR A 139 -13.79 -15.73 -1.96
C THR A 139 -12.42 -16.39 -2.14
N SER A 140 -11.55 -15.76 -2.96
CA SER A 140 -10.20 -16.26 -3.20
C SER A 140 -9.35 -16.23 -1.94
N LEU A 141 -9.45 -15.20 -1.12
CA LEU A 141 -8.74 -15.08 0.15
C LEU A 141 -9.26 -16.09 1.18
N VAL A 142 -10.59 -16.24 1.31
CA VAL A 142 -11.20 -17.22 2.24
C VAL A 142 -10.77 -18.64 1.89
N VAL A 143 -10.86 -19.01 0.61
CA VAL A 143 -10.43 -20.35 0.16
C VAL A 143 -8.93 -20.56 0.43
N ALA A 144 -8.08 -19.57 0.15
CA ALA A 144 -6.64 -19.67 0.40
C ALA A 144 -6.32 -19.86 1.89
N ILE A 145 -7.02 -19.17 2.79
CA ILE A 145 -6.85 -19.32 4.24
C ILE A 145 -7.23 -20.75 4.68
N ILE A 146 -8.37 -21.26 4.22
CA ILE A 146 -8.83 -22.61 4.57
C ILE A 146 -7.83 -23.67 4.06
N VAL A 147 -7.44 -23.57 2.79
CA VAL A 147 -6.48 -24.51 2.19
C VAL A 147 -5.12 -24.45 2.91
N THR A 148 -4.65 -23.26 3.25
CA THR A 148 -3.40 -23.09 4.01
C THR A 148 -3.48 -23.77 5.37
N ALA A 149 -4.55 -23.57 6.13
CA ALA A 149 -4.73 -24.20 7.45
C ALA A 149 -4.77 -25.73 7.36
N LEU A 150 -5.45 -26.29 6.34
CA LEU A 150 -5.52 -27.73 6.12
C LEU A 150 -4.17 -28.34 5.74
N ILE A 151 -3.33 -27.63 4.97
CA ILE A 151 -2.01 -28.13 4.55
C ILE A 151 -0.98 -28.00 5.67
N THR A 152 -1.02 -26.90 6.45
CA THR A 152 -0.02 -26.63 7.48
C THR A 152 -0.30 -27.40 8.77
N ASN A 153 -1.54 -27.53 9.16
CA ASN A 153 -1.98 -28.13 10.43
C ASN A 153 -3.26 -28.96 10.27
N PRO A 154 -3.23 -30.11 9.58
CA PRO A 154 -4.42 -30.90 9.28
C PRO A 154 -5.19 -31.36 10.53
N SER A 155 -4.47 -31.71 11.61
CA SER A 155 -5.08 -32.19 12.86
C SER A 155 -5.66 -31.11 13.75
N SER A 156 -5.27 -29.83 13.55
CA SER A 156 -5.72 -28.68 14.35
C SER A 156 -6.19 -27.50 13.50
N SER A 157 -6.57 -27.77 12.25
CA SER A 157 -6.95 -26.74 11.27
C SER A 157 -8.07 -25.83 11.76
N ILE A 158 -9.09 -26.36 12.43
CA ILE A 158 -10.20 -25.59 13.01
C ILE A 158 -9.69 -24.63 14.10
N GLN A 159 -8.82 -25.11 14.97
CA GLN A 159 -8.27 -24.27 16.04
C GLN A 159 -7.35 -23.16 15.45
N VAL A 160 -6.54 -23.49 14.45
CA VAL A 160 -5.69 -22.52 13.74
C VAL A 160 -6.55 -21.48 13.02
N LEU A 161 -7.60 -21.89 12.32
CA LEU A 161 -8.52 -20.96 11.66
C LEU A 161 -9.21 -20.04 12.67
N SER A 162 -9.71 -20.58 13.80
CA SER A 162 -10.35 -19.78 14.82
C SER A 162 -9.40 -18.77 15.46
N SER A 163 -8.19 -19.19 15.84
CA SER A 163 -7.19 -18.28 16.42
C SER A 163 -6.73 -17.23 15.44
N SER A 164 -6.46 -17.61 14.18
CA SER A 164 -6.07 -16.67 13.11
C SER A 164 -7.17 -15.66 12.81
N MET A 165 -8.43 -16.07 12.86
CA MET A 165 -9.57 -15.16 12.70
C MET A 165 -9.63 -14.13 13.83
N VAL A 166 -9.46 -14.56 15.08
CA VAL A 166 -9.45 -13.65 16.25
C VAL A 166 -8.26 -12.68 16.17
N GLU A 167 -7.07 -13.17 15.85
CA GLU A 167 -5.89 -12.32 15.68
C GLU A 167 -6.06 -11.37 14.50
N GLY A 168 -6.55 -11.84 13.36
CA GLY A 168 -6.84 -11.01 12.20
C GLY A 168 -7.83 -9.88 12.52
N ILE A 169 -8.88 -10.16 13.27
CA ILE A 169 -9.83 -9.13 13.74
C ILE A 169 -9.13 -8.11 14.64
N LYS A 170 -8.26 -8.55 15.56
CA LYS A 170 -7.49 -7.64 16.42
C LYS A 170 -6.57 -6.75 15.60
N ASP A 171 -5.87 -7.30 14.62
CA ASP A 171 -4.95 -6.55 13.74
C ASP A 171 -5.66 -5.48 12.91
N VAL A 172 -6.88 -5.78 12.45
CA VAL A 172 -7.66 -4.84 11.64
C VAL A 172 -8.68 -4.00 12.44
N ALA A 173 -8.80 -4.22 13.77
CA ALA A 173 -9.79 -3.52 14.58
C ALA A 173 -9.70 -1.98 14.47
N GLY A 174 -8.46 -1.44 14.44
CA GLY A 174 -8.23 -0.01 14.23
C GLY A 174 -8.70 0.46 12.85
N VAL A 175 -8.52 -0.36 11.82
CA VAL A 175 -8.98 -0.07 10.45
C VAL A 175 -10.52 -0.14 10.39
N ILE A 176 -11.15 -1.12 11.03
CA ILE A 176 -12.62 -1.23 11.12
C ILE A 176 -13.20 0.01 11.80
N GLY A 177 -12.65 0.39 12.96
CA GLY A 177 -13.08 1.60 13.66
C GLY A 177 -12.91 2.86 12.83
N LEU A 178 -11.78 2.97 12.11
CA LEU A 178 -11.53 4.06 11.19
C LEU A 178 -12.57 4.09 10.04
N MET A 179 -12.86 2.94 9.42
CA MET A 179 -13.85 2.83 8.33
C MET A 179 -15.27 3.17 8.80
N ILE A 180 -15.64 2.78 10.01
CA ILE A 180 -16.92 3.21 10.62
C ILE A 180 -16.94 4.74 10.78
N GLY A 181 -15.88 5.34 11.33
CA GLY A 181 -15.75 6.79 11.49
C GLY A 181 -15.80 7.53 10.15
N ILE A 182 -15.12 7.02 9.13
CA ILE A 182 -15.18 7.53 7.77
C ILE A 182 -16.60 7.41 7.21
N GLY A 183 -17.28 6.29 7.42
CA GLY A 183 -18.67 6.09 6.99
C GLY A 183 -19.63 7.11 7.61
N ILE A 184 -19.45 7.43 8.88
CA ILE A 184 -20.23 8.48 9.57
C ILE A 184 -19.93 9.86 8.95
N LEU A 185 -18.65 10.18 8.76
CA LEU A 185 -18.22 11.43 8.12
C LEU A 185 -18.78 11.56 6.70
N LEU A 186 -18.71 10.48 5.91
CA LEU A 186 -19.24 10.42 4.55
C LEU A 186 -20.73 10.73 4.50
N ASN A 187 -21.51 10.10 5.37
CA ASN A 187 -22.94 10.40 5.45
C ASN A 187 -23.22 11.85 5.83
N GLY A 188 -22.39 12.43 6.73
CA GLY A 188 -22.48 13.84 7.09
C GLY A 188 -22.15 14.78 5.93
N VAL A 189 -21.08 14.48 5.19
CA VAL A 189 -20.62 15.27 4.04
C VAL A 189 -21.51 15.08 2.81
N ALA A 190 -21.97 13.85 2.56
CA ALA A 190 -22.89 13.51 1.46
C ALA A 190 -24.33 14.00 1.73
N ALA A 191 -24.66 14.43 2.95
CA ALA A 191 -25.95 15.04 3.23
C ALA A 191 -26.20 16.22 2.28
N GLN A 192 -27.39 16.26 1.68
CA GLN A 192 -27.72 17.16 0.57
C GLN A 192 -27.40 18.63 0.86
N LYS A 193 -27.64 19.10 2.09
CA LYS A 193 -27.32 20.46 2.50
C LYS A 193 -25.82 20.72 2.61
N THR A 194 -25.07 19.78 3.17
CA THR A 194 -23.61 19.89 3.34
C THR A 194 -22.91 19.85 1.98
N SER A 195 -23.29 18.90 1.12
CA SER A 195 -22.78 18.76 -0.24
C SER A 195 -23.02 20.02 -1.07
N ALA A 196 -24.22 20.61 -0.99
CA ALA A 196 -24.55 21.86 -1.68
C ALA A 196 -23.68 23.04 -1.23
N LEU A 197 -23.32 23.11 0.06
CA LEU A 197 -22.42 24.15 0.59
C LEU A 197 -20.97 23.94 0.19
N MET A 198 -20.53 22.69 0.08
CA MET A 198 -19.16 22.35 -0.29
C MET A 198 -18.90 22.39 -1.80
N GLN A 199 -19.92 22.13 -2.60
CA GLN A 199 -19.81 22.04 -4.06
C GLN A 199 -19.16 23.28 -4.72
N PRO A 200 -19.47 24.55 -4.37
CA PRO A 200 -18.81 25.70 -4.95
C PRO A 200 -17.31 25.74 -4.65
N ILE A 201 -16.91 25.38 -3.42
CA ILE A 201 -15.50 25.39 -2.99
C ILE A 201 -14.73 24.30 -3.75
N ILE A 202 -15.27 23.10 -3.79
CA ILE A 202 -14.66 21.96 -4.46
C ILE A 202 -14.59 22.17 -5.96
N SER A 203 -15.63 22.77 -6.56
CA SER A 203 -15.66 23.07 -7.99
C SER A 203 -14.55 24.04 -8.43
N VAL A 204 -14.04 24.88 -7.54
CA VAL A 204 -12.90 25.78 -7.81
C VAL A 204 -11.56 25.01 -7.73
N ILE A 205 -11.45 24.09 -6.79
CA ILE A 205 -10.21 23.34 -6.53
C ILE A 205 -10.03 22.20 -7.53
N LEU A 206 -11.12 21.54 -7.95
CA LEU A 206 -11.05 20.41 -8.87
C LEU A 206 -10.52 20.82 -10.24
N PRO A 207 -9.54 20.08 -10.76
CA PRO A 207 -8.98 20.36 -12.07
C PRO A 207 -10.01 20.17 -13.18
N SER A 208 -9.98 21.08 -14.15
CA SER A 208 -10.85 21.05 -15.34
C SER A 208 -10.11 20.58 -16.59
N ASN A 209 -8.80 20.40 -16.50
CA ASN A 209 -7.97 19.93 -17.60
C ASN A 209 -6.83 19.00 -17.12
N PRO A 210 -6.26 18.16 -18.00
CA PRO A 210 -5.22 17.20 -17.64
C PRO A 210 -3.98 17.81 -16.96
N ILE A 211 -3.55 18.98 -17.40
CA ILE A 211 -2.35 19.65 -16.84
C ILE A 211 -2.61 20.07 -15.39
N MET A 212 -3.75 20.72 -15.11
CA MET A 212 -4.14 21.06 -13.74
C MET A 212 -4.30 19.83 -12.87
N TYR A 213 -4.82 18.73 -13.41
CA TYR A 213 -4.94 17.46 -12.71
C TYR A 213 -3.56 16.95 -12.25
N ILE A 214 -2.58 16.91 -13.14
CA ILE A 214 -1.22 16.49 -12.81
C ILE A 214 -0.63 17.42 -11.74
N VAL A 215 -0.68 18.73 -11.95
CA VAL A 215 -0.04 19.72 -11.06
C VAL A 215 -0.68 19.69 -9.66
N ILE A 216 -2.01 19.78 -9.58
CA ILE A 216 -2.73 19.87 -8.31
C ILE A 216 -2.48 18.59 -7.49
N PHE A 217 -2.72 17.40 -8.04
CA PHE A 217 -2.56 16.16 -7.27
C PHE A 217 -1.09 15.81 -6.97
N THR A 218 -0.14 16.23 -7.80
CA THR A 218 1.29 16.08 -7.47
C THR A 218 1.69 16.99 -6.31
N VAL A 219 1.35 18.27 -6.38
CA VAL A 219 1.69 19.24 -5.31
C VAL A 219 0.99 18.91 -4.01
N LEU A 220 -0.26 18.45 -4.08
CA LEU A 220 -1.06 18.07 -2.91
C LEU A 220 -0.81 16.64 -2.44
N SER A 221 -0.01 15.82 -3.14
CA SER A 221 0.24 14.44 -2.76
C SER A 221 0.78 14.26 -1.32
N PRO A 222 1.58 15.18 -0.73
CA PRO A 222 1.96 15.10 0.68
C PRO A 222 0.79 15.21 1.66
N LEU A 223 -0.38 15.71 1.24
CA LEU A 223 -1.59 15.69 2.08
C LEU A 223 -2.15 14.28 2.33
N ALA A 224 -1.58 13.25 1.71
CA ALA A 224 -1.85 11.87 2.05
C ALA A 224 -1.13 11.41 3.33
N LEU A 225 -0.08 12.12 3.75
CA LEU A 225 0.67 11.84 4.98
C LEU A 225 -0.17 12.15 6.23
N TYR A 226 0.20 11.55 7.35
CA TYR A 226 -0.46 11.72 8.65
C TYR A 226 -1.98 11.45 8.60
N ARG A 227 -2.39 10.44 7.80
CA ARG A 227 -3.81 10.10 7.54
C ARG A 227 -4.64 11.29 7.04
N GLY A 228 -4.00 12.16 6.28
CA GLY A 228 -4.57 13.40 5.78
C GLY A 228 -5.67 13.21 4.72
N PRO A 229 -6.12 14.33 4.14
CA PRO A 229 -7.33 14.35 3.29
C PRO A 229 -7.18 13.58 1.97
N LEU A 230 -5.98 13.32 1.49
CA LEU A 230 -5.75 12.50 0.28
C LEU A 230 -5.31 11.06 0.60
N ASN A 231 -5.38 10.65 1.86
CA ASN A 231 -5.11 9.28 2.26
C ASN A 231 -6.38 8.43 2.10
N MET A 232 -6.33 7.39 1.28
CA MET A 232 -7.46 6.48 1.03
C MET A 232 -7.96 5.80 2.31
N TYR A 233 -7.05 5.51 3.24
CA TYR A 233 -7.35 4.95 4.56
C TYR A 233 -7.59 6.01 5.65
N GLY A 234 -7.82 7.25 5.23
CA GLY A 234 -8.15 8.40 6.06
C GLY A 234 -9.36 9.13 5.50
N LEU A 235 -9.26 10.45 5.39
CA LEU A 235 -10.33 11.29 4.84
C LEU A 235 -10.48 11.18 3.32
N GLY A 236 -9.51 10.58 2.61
CA GLY A 236 -9.49 10.52 1.15
C GLY A 236 -10.64 9.72 0.54
N SER A 237 -11.12 8.66 1.20
CA SER A 237 -12.32 7.94 0.76
C SER A 237 -13.56 8.84 0.81
N GLY A 238 -13.65 9.73 1.78
CA GLY A 238 -14.68 10.75 1.89
C GLY A 238 -14.61 11.78 0.78
N LEU A 239 -13.43 12.31 0.53
CA LEU A 239 -13.20 13.27 -0.56
C LEU A 239 -13.42 12.64 -1.94
N ALA A 240 -13.16 11.36 -2.13
CA ALA A 240 -13.44 10.66 -3.38
C ALA A 240 -14.89 10.82 -3.81
N ASN A 241 -15.84 10.59 -2.90
CA ASN A 241 -17.26 10.78 -3.19
C ASN A 241 -17.62 12.23 -3.53
N ILE A 242 -17.00 13.20 -2.86
CA ILE A 242 -17.23 14.62 -3.17
C ILE A 242 -16.69 14.96 -4.56
N PHE A 243 -15.52 14.43 -4.93
CA PHE A 243 -14.94 14.63 -6.26
C PHE A 243 -15.81 13.99 -7.35
N LEU A 244 -16.38 12.81 -7.11
CA LEU A 244 -17.29 12.15 -8.03
C LEU A 244 -18.62 12.94 -8.18
N THR A 245 -19.19 13.37 -7.07
CA THR A 245 -20.48 14.14 -7.09
C THR A 245 -20.33 15.52 -7.70
N ALA A 246 -19.14 16.12 -7.66
CA ALA A 246 -18.86 17.37 -8.36
C ALA A 246 -18.87 17.23 -9.91
N GLY A 247 -18.81 16.00 -10.42
CA GLY A 247 -19.03 15.68 -11.83
C GLY A 247 -17.95 16.14 -12.82
N LYS A 248 -16.80 16.62 -12.33
CA LYS A 248 -15.69 17.10 -13.18
C LYS A 248 -14.68 16.01 -13.53
N LEU A 249 -14.58 14.97 -12.72
CA LEU A 249 -13.63 13.89 -12.87
C LEU A 249 -14.37 12.55 -13.01
N SER A 250 -13.90 11.70 -13.89
CA SER A 250 -14.36 10.32 -14.00
C SER A 250 -13.95 9.48 -12.79
N ALA A 251 -14.65 8.38 -12.52
CA ALA A 251 -14.25 7.45 -11.45
C ALA A 251 -12.81 6.92 -11.62
N PRO A 252 -12.33 6.54 -12.82
CA PRO A 252 -10.94 6.24 -13.05
C PRO A 252 -9.99 7.39 -12.70
N ALA A 253 -10.30 8.63 -13.07
CA ALA A 253 -9.45 9.78 -12.79
C ALA A 253 -9.34 10.07 -11.28
N VAL A 254 -10.46 10.04 -10.54
CA VAL A 254 -10.46 10.16 -9.07
C VAL A 254 -9.70 9.02 -8.42
N GLY A 255 -9.95 7.80 -8.87
CA GLY A 255 -9.27 6.62 -8.32
C GLY A 255 -7.77 6.67 -8.55
N MET A 256 -7.32 7.07 -9.72
CA MET A 256 -5.88 7.19 -10.03
C MET A 256 -5.21 8.35 -9.26
N ALA A 257 -5.90 9.46 -9.02
CA ALA A 257 -5.41 10.51 -8.15
C ALA A 257 -5.13 9.97 -6.73
N LEU A 258 -6.09 9.25 -6.14
CA LEU A 258 -5.92 8.66 -4.81
C LEU A 258 -4.94 7.49 -4.80
N ARG A 259 -4.81 6.72 -5.86
CA ARG A 259 -3.78 5.67 -5.99
C ARG A 259 -2.38 6.27 -6.07
N SER A 260 -2.21 7.39 -6.76
CA SER A 260 -0.92 8.10 -6.82
C SER A 260 -0.49 8.63 -5.45
N THR A 261 -1.42 9.22 -4.70
CA THR A 261 -1.16 9.70 -3.34
C THR A 261 -0.97 8.56 -2.33
N SER A 262 -1.61 7.40 -2.57
CA SER A 262 -1.39 6.18 -1.77
C SER A 262 0.04 5.65 -1.88
N VAL A 263 0.73 5.84 -3.00
CA VAL A 263 2.16 5.50 -3.13
C VAL A 263 3.01 6.39 -2.19
N VAL A 264 2.70 7.68 -2.11
CA VAL A 264 3.37 8.60 -1.18
C VAL A 264 3.12 8.19 0.27
N GLN A 265 1.88 7.92 0.61
CA GLN A 265 1.46 7.48 1.93
C GLN A 265 2.10 6.14 2.32
N CYS A 266 2.10 5.17 1.43
CA CYS A 266 2.59 3.83 1.70
C CYS A 266 4.06 3.81 2.15
N VAL A 267 4.90 4.61 1.50
CA VAL A 267 6.35 4.62 1.73
C VAL A 267 6.78 5.70 2.72
N SER A 268 6.15 6.89 2.67
CA SER A 268 6.68 8.08 3.35
C SER A 268 5.88 8.51 4.57
N ASP A 269 4.69 7.93 4.87
CA ASP A 269 3.86 8.37 6.00
C ASP A 269 4.41 7.89 7.35
N PRO A 270 4.85 8.79 8.25
CA PRO A 270 5.38 8.41 9.56
C PRO A 270 4.34 7.76 10.49
N THR A 271 3.05 7.94 10.21
CA THR A 271 1.96 7.36 11.03
C THR A 271 1.48 6.02 10.52
N ASN A 272 2.01 5.56 9.39
CA ASN A 272 1.65 4.27 8.84
C ASN A 272 2.30 3.14 9.65
N THR A 273 1.51 2.19 10.10
CA THR A 273 1.96 1.09 10.97
C THR A 273 3.16 0.35 10.39
N GLN A 274 3.15 0.07 9.10
CA GLN A 274 4.26 -0.60 8.42
C GLN A 274 5.57 0.21 8.45
N ASN A 275 5.48 1.54 8.34
CA ASN A 275 6.64 2.42 8.35
C ASN A 275 7.25 2.49 9.75
N VAL A 276 6.40 2.53 10.79
CA VAL A 276 6.83 2.50 12.20
C VAL A 276 7.51 1.17 12.52
N ILE A 277 6.94 0.04 12.11
CA ILE A 277 7.55 -1.28 12.30
C ILE A 277 8.92 -1.35 11.64
N VAL A 278 9.03 -0.98 10.36
CA VAL A 278 10.29 -1.04 9.61
C VAL A 278 11.34 -0.10 10.21
N ALA A 279 10.94 1.11 10.64
CA ALA A 279 11.81 2.07 11.32
C ALA A 279 12.37 1.51 12.64
N ASP A 280 11.51 0.83 13.45
CA ASP A 280 11.94 0.21 14.70
C ASP A 280 12.96 -0.92 14.47
N TYR A 281 12.74 -1.79 13.47
CA TYR A 281 13.72 -2.83 13.13
C TYR A 281 15.04 -2.26 12.59
N ALA A 282 15.00 -1.18 11.83
CA ALA A 282 16.20 -0.50 11.32
C ALA A 282 16.87 0.42 12.36
N LYS A 283 16.20 0.65 13.52
CA LYS A 283 16.65 1.57 14.59
C LYS A 283 16.89 2.99 14.08
N VAL A 284 15.95 3.50 13.27
CA VAL A 284 15.96 4.85 12.72
C VAL A 284 14.68 5.59 13.07
N ASP A 285 14.73 6.93 13.01
CA ASP A 285 13.52 7.74 13.14
C ASP A 285 12.67 7.63 11.87
N VAL A 286 11.38 7.41 12.03
CA VAL A 286 10.45 7.30 10.91
C VAL A 286 10.35 8.59 10.08
N ASN A 287 10.60 9.76 10.70
CA ASN A 287 10.65 11.04 9.99
C ASN A 287 11.90 11.17 9.11
N ASP A 288 12.99 10.48 9.43
CA ASP A 288 14.18 10.47 8.56
C ASP A 288 13.93 9.57 7.33
N ILE A 289 13.15 8.50 7.48
CA ILE A 289 12.63 7.74 6.32
C ILE A 289 11.74 8.63 5.45
N LEU A 290 10.81 9.39 6.05
CA LEU A 290 9.98 10.36 5.33
C LEU A 290 10.84 11.32 4.50
N LYS A 291 11.83 11.99 5.12
CA LYS A 291 12.70 12.95 4.43
C LYS A 291 13.49 12.32 3.28
N SER A 292 13.92 11.06 3.47
CA SER A 292 14.69 10.32 2.45
C SER A 292 13.83 9.88 1.27
N THR A 293 12.57 9.51 1.51
CA THR A 293 11.73 8.85 0.51
C THR A 293 10.75 9.80 -0.19
N LEU A 294 10.30 10.87 0.48
CA LEU A 294 9.27 11.77 -0.04
C LEU A 294 9.56 12.33 -1.45
N PRO A 295 10.77 12.81 -1.76
CA PRO A 295 11.05 13.33 -3.11
C PRO A 295 10.84 12.26 -4.19
N TYR A 296 11.22 11.03 -3.92
CA TYR A 296 11.08 9.91 -4.86
C TYR A 296 9.63 9.46 -5.02
N THR A 297 8.89 9.40 -3.92
CA THR A 297 7.46 9.03 -3.97
C THR A 297 6.62 10.12 -4.64
N MET A 298 6.98 11.40 -4.53
CA MET A 298 6.36 12.47 -5.31
C MET A 298 6.65 12.33 -6.81
N VAL A 299 7.86 11.92 -7.20
CA VAL A 299 8.17 11.60 -8.60
C VAL A 299 7.37 10.39 -9.09
N MET A 300 7.20 9.36 -8.26
CA MET A 300 6.29 8.25 -8.59
C MET A 300 4.86 8.75 -8.80
N ALA A 301 4.33 9.56 -7.88
CA ALA A 301 2.99 10.14 -8.00
C ALA A 301 2.83 10.97 -9.27
N LEU A 302 3.81 11.81 -9.59
CA LEU A 302 3.83 12.60 -10.83
C LEU A 302 3.75 11.70 -12.08
N GLY A 303 4.59 10.67 -12.15
CA GLY A 303 4.57 9.73 -13.29
C GLY A 303 3.23 9.01 -13.43
N ILE A 304 2.63 8.58 -12.32
CA ILE A 304 1.32 7.94 -12.30
C ILE A 304 0.22 8.91 -12.75
N LEU A 305 0.27 10.17 -12.32
CA LEU A 305 -0.70 11.20 -12.71
C LEU A 305 -0.57 11.60 -14.17
N ILE A 306 0.65 11.62 -14.73
CA ILE A 306 0.85 11.82 -16.17
C ILE A 306 0.18 10.69 -16.96
N TYR A 307 0.41 9.44 -16.57
CA TYR A 307 -0.28 8.30 -17.19
C TYR A 307 -1.79 8.44 -17.09
N ALA A 308 -2.32 8.74 -15.90
CA ALA A 308 -3.76 8.86 -15.68
C ALA A 308 -4.38 10.01 -16.49
N ALA A 309 -3.66 11.12 -16.62
CA ALA A 309 -4.10 12.26 -17.42
C ALA A 309 -4.15 11.99 -18.93
N VAL A 310 -3.30 11.11 -19.43
CA VAL A 310 -3.28 10.72 -20.83
C VAL A 310 -4.28 9.62 -21.17
N ALA A 311 -4.44 8.66 -20.25
CA ALA A 311 -5.17 7.43 -20.54
C ALA A 311 -6.60 7.40 -19.97
N LEU A 312 -6.89 8.17 -18.91
CA LEU A 312 -8.09 7.98 -18.09
C LEU A 312 -8.83 9.27 -17.71
N PHE A 313 -8.25 10.45 -18.01
CA PHE A 313 -8.85 11.75 -17.66
C PHE A 313 -10.09 12.08 -18.47
#